data_1e5f1bc56736a26c5e93625f5b8b757f
#
_entry.id   1e5f1bc56736a26c5e93625f5b8b757f
#
_cell.length_a   1.000
_cell.length_b   1.000
_cell.length_c   1.000
_cell.angle_alpha   90.00
_cell.angle_beta   90.00
_cell.angle_gamma   90.00
#
_symmetry.space_group_name_H-M   'P 1'
#
loop_
_entity.id
_entity.type
_entity.pdbx_description
1 polymer ?
#
loop_
_entity_poly.entity_id
_entity_poly.type
_entity_poly.pdbx_seq_one_letter_code
_entity_poly.pdbx_strand_id
1 'polypeptide(L)'
;MGLPNPITMPPFCATCPTRDKTSFRLLDSDQVETLCTLKRPGHIPKGEELFTEGQNVRGIYCVQNGHFKLTRHNSSGRDTIVRFASPGDIIGYRALLAQEPISISAVAIQDANACFLSADIFLNFLEENGPFALDLLRATCHELSEANHLLASLAQKSVKQRLAEVLLMLRAKFSEDTDGCIDIDLKRSEIADLVGTATESLIRLLAQFERDELITRQGKRFKITQAKKLAQLAELVD
;
A
#
# COMPACT_ATOMS: atom_id res chain seq x y z
N MET A 1 -13.12 18.27 26.82
CA MET A 1 -11.75 17.91 26.43
C MET A 1 -11.45 16.56 27.06
N GLY A 2 -11.69 15.46 26.33
CA GLY A 2 -11.40 14.10 26.79
C GLY A 2 -9.92 13.80 26.51
N LEU A 3 -9.24 13.26 27.50
CA LEU A 3 -7.88 12.74 27.37
C LEU A 3 -7.89 11.64 26.29
N PRO A 4 -6.92 11.60 25.37
CA PRO A 4 -6.83 10.51 24.41
C PRO A 4 -6.63 9.21 25.17
N ASN A 5 -7.32 8.16 24.71
CA ASN A 5 -7.20 6.78 25.19
C ASN A 5 -5.72 6.38 25.36
N PRO A 6 -5.37 5.59 26.38
CA PRO A 6 -4.01 5.14 26.57
C PRO A 6 -3.57 4.40 25.32
N ILE A 7 -2.69 5.05 24.56
CA ILE A 7 -1.96 4.45 23.45
C ILE A 7 -1.24 3.25 24.04
N THR A 8 -1.65 2.04 23.69
CA THR A 8 -0.83 0.85 23.92
C THR A 8 0.53 1.19 23.34
N MET A 9 1.55 1.30 24.23
CA MET A 9 2.92 1.60 23.80
C MET A 9 3.26 0.69 22.62
N PRO A 10 3.65 1.24 21.46
CA PRO A 10 3.98 0.41 20.32
C PRO A 10 5.13 -0.52 20.74
N PRO A 11 5.14 -1.74 20.23
CA PRO A 11 6.19 -2.69 20.57
C PRO A 11 7.57 -2.06 20.33
N PHE A 12 8.52 -2.34 21.21
CA PHE A 12 9.92 -1.98 20.96
C PHE A 12 10.31 -2.45 19.57
N CYS A 13 11.12 -1.67 18.83
CA CYS A 13 11.56 -2.07 17.49
C CYS A 13 12.21 -3.47 17.48
N ALA A 14 12.87 -3.84 18.57
CA ALA A 14 13.44 -5.17 18.76
C ALA A 14 12.40 -6.31 18.69
N THR A 15 11.16 -6.06 19.12
CA THR A 15 10.06 -7.05 19.13
C THR A 15 8.93 -6.68 18.18
N CYS A 16 9.15 -5.72 17.29
CA CYS A 16 8.14 -5.28 16.33
C CYS A 16 7.88 -6.36 15.26
N PRO A 17 6.67 -6.87 15.15
CA PRO A 17 6.37 -7.99 14.22
C PRO A 17 6.53 -7.62 12.75
N THR A 18 6.56 -6.31 12.43
CA THR A 18 6.72 -5.82 11.07
C THR A 18 8.17 -5.48 10.72
N ARG A 19 9.07 -5.36 11.71
CA ARG A 19 10.49 -5.03 11.44
C ARG A 19 11.13 -6.03 10.49
N ASP A 20 10.88 -7.32 10.69
CA ASP A 20 11.48 -8.38 9.88
C ASP A 20 11.00 -8.36 8.42
N LYS A 21 9.88 -7.67 8.14
CA LYS A 21 9.35 -7.45 6.79
C LYS A 21 9.91 -6.19 6.13
N THR A 22 10.66 -5.36 6.87
CA THR A 22 11.24 -4.10 6.39
C THR A 22 12.76 -4.22 6.24
N SER A 23 13.37 -3.27 5.55
CA SER A 23 14.84 -3.13 5.51
C SER A 23 15.44 -2.91 6.90
N PHE A 24 14.66 -2.44 7.89
CA PHE A 24 15.12 -2.26 9.28
C PHE A 24 15.54 -3.57 9.98
N ARG A 25 15.26 -4.75 9.42
CA ARG A 25 15.79 -6.04 9.89
C ARG A 25 17.33 -6.11 9.78
N LEU A 26 17.92 -5.29 8.92
CA LEU A 26 19.37 -5.26 8.64
C LEU A 26 20.14 -4.27 9.53
N LEU A 27 19.46 -3.53 10.40
CA LEU A 27 20.09 -2.66 11.38
C LEU A 27 20.76 -3.50 12.46
N ASP A 28 21.94 -3.08 12.91
CA ASP A 28 22.62 -3.65 14.06
C ASP A 28 21.94 -3.26 15.39
N SER A 29 22.46 -3.78 16.50
CA SER A 29 21.84 -3.58 17.82
C SER A 29 21.77 -2.11 18.22
N ASP A 30 22.82 -1.35 17.97
CA ASP A 30 22.92 0.07 18.37
C ASP A 30 21.99 0.93 17.51
N GLN A 31 21.91 0.62 16.20
CA GLN A 31 20.97 1.25 15.27
C GLN A 31 19.52 0.92 15.61
N VAL A 32 19.22 -0.31 16.06
CA VAL A 32 17.89 -0.68 16.52
C VAL A 32 17.51 0.05 17.80
N GLU A 33 18.44 0.23 18.75
CA GLU A 33 18.21 1.03 19.95
C GLU A 33 17.94 2.50 19.61
N THR A 34 18.73 3.07 18.71
CA THR A 34 18.52 4.43 18.15
C THR A 34 17.15 4.55 17.50
N LEU A 35 16.77 3.59 16.64
CA LEU A 35 15.46 3.55 16.02
C LEU A 35 14.32 3.49 17.06
N CYS A 36 14.47 2.67 18.11
CA CYS A 36 13.48 2.55 19.18
C CYS A 36 13.28 3.87 19.93
N THR A 37 14.36 4.60 20.18
CA THR A 37 14.36 5.84 20.97
C THR A 37 13.81 7.03 20.17
N LEU A 38 14.14 7.10 18.88
CA LEU A 38 13.89 8.30 18.06
C LEU A 38 12.64 8.21 17.17
N LYS A 39 12.09 7.01 16.95
CA LYS A 39 10.82 6.87 16.23
C LYS A 39 9.66 7.49 17.00
N ARG A 40 8.72 8.04 16.27
CA ARG A 40 7.46 8.56 16.82
C ARG A 40 6.30 7.75 16.28
N PRO A 41 5.68 6.89 17.10
CA PRO A 41 4.49 6.15 16.70
C PRO A 41 3.29 7.08 16.59
N GLY A 42 2.43 6.84 15.61
CA GLY A 42 1.18 7.55 15.40
C GLY A 42 0.06 6.60 15.08
N HIS A 43 -1.14 6.89 15.59
CA HIS A 43 -2.39 6.26 15.21
C HIS A 43 -3.08 7.13 14.17
N ILE A 44 -3.50 6.51 13.07
CA ILE A 44 -4.13 7.18 11.94
C ILE A 44 -5.52 6.54 11.74
N PRO A 45 -6.61 7.21 12.10
CA PRO A 45 -7.97 6.75 11.89
C PRO A 45 -8.28 6.50 10.41
N LYS A 46 -9.22 5.60 10.14
CA LYS A 46 -9.73 5.34 8.80
C LYS A 46 -10.18 6.65 8.12
N GLY A 47 -9.68 6.86 6.91
CA GLY A 47 -9.99 8.02 6.07
C GLY A 47 -9.10 9.24 6.31
N GLU A 48 -8.25 9.23 7.34
CA GLU A 48 -7.29 10.30 7.59
C GLU A 48 -6.02 10.14 6.73
N GLU A 49 -5.40 11.28 6.43
CA GLU A 49 -4.15 11.36 5.67
C GLU A 49 -2.95 11.30 6.61
N LEU A 50 -2.00 10.44 6.30
CA LEU A 50 -0.71 10.40 6.96
C LEU A 50 0.21 11.52 6.48
N PHE A 51 0.13 11.82 5.18
CA PHE A 51 0.75 12.96 4.51
C PHE A 51 0.05 13.24 3.17
N THR A 52 0.20 14.47 2.67
CA THR A 52 -0.48 14.97 1.48
C THR A 52 0.51 15.28 0.36
N GLU A 53 0.12 15.05 -0.89
CA GLU A 53 0.87 15.43 -2.10
C GLU A 53 1.24 16.94 -2.06
N GLY A 54 2.46 17.26 -2.47
CA GLY A 54 3.01 18.62 -2.46
C GLY A 54 3.66 19.06 -1.14
N GLN A 55 3.50 18.30 -0.04
CA GLN A 55 4.16 18.63 1.22
C GLN A 55 5.66 18.41 1.14
N ASN A 56 6.42 19.23 1.90
CA ASN A 56 7.84 19.01 2.11
C ASN A 56 8.07 17.76 2.94
N VAL A 57 8.99 16.92 2.49
CA VAL A 57 9.37 15.70 3.19
C VAL A 57 10.18 16.04 4.46
N ARG A 58 9.73 15.52 5.61
CA ARG A 58 10.41 15.71 6.91
C ARG A 58 11.03 14.42 7.44
N GLY A 59 10.74 13.31 6.79
CA GLY A 59 11.17 11.98 7.19
C GLY A 59 10.34 10.90 6.47
N ILE A 60 10.40 9.71 7.01
CA ILE A 60 9.74 8.53 6.47
C ILE A 60 8.76 7.95 7.48
N TYR A 61 7.87 7.10 6.99
CA TYR A 61 6.93 6.36 7.82
C TYR A 61 7.09 4.86 7.57
N CYS A 62 7.15 4.08 8.65
CA CYS A 62 7.05 2.63 8.60
C CYS A 62 5.64 2.21 9.02
N VAL A 63 4.91 1.54 8.15
CA VAL A 63 3.57 1.04 8.43
C VAL A 63 3.67 -0.13 9.39
N GLN A 64 3.08 0.00 10.60
CA GLN A 64 3.11 -1.04 11.63
C GLN A 64 1.91 -1.98 11.50
N ASN A 65 0.72 -1.42 11.35
CA ASN A 65 -0.51 -2.16 11.08
C ASN A 65 -1.46 -1.33 10.24
N GLY A 66 -2.53 -1.96 9.75
CA GLY A 66 -3.46 -1.32 8.85
C GLY A 66 -2.88 -1.15 7.45
N HIS A 67 -3.65 -0.50 6.59
CA HIS A 67 -3.28 -0.29 5.19
C HIS A 67 -3.58 1.14 4.76
N PHE A 68 -2.76 1.65 3.85
CA PHE A 68 -2.94 2.97 3.23
C PHE A 68 -3.12 2.81 1.73
N LYS A 69 -4.02 3.58 1.14
CA LYS A 69 -4.00 3.84 -0.30
C LYS A 69 -3.10 5.05 -0.55
N LEU A 70 -2.20 4.88 -1.52
CA LEU A 70 -1.34 5.93 -2.00
C LEU A 70 -1.99 6.53 -3.24
N THR A 71 -2.38 7.80 -3.16
CA THR A 71 -3.16 8.46 -4.21
C THR A 71 -2.41 9.62 -4.82
N ARG A 72 -2.69 9.88 -6.09
CA ARG A 72 -2.25 11.07 -6.78
C ARG A 72 -3.44 11.92 -7.17
N HIS A 73 -3.36 13.21 -6.88
CA HIS A 73 -4.38 14.16 -7.26
C HIS A 73 -4.26 14.48 -8.75
N ASN A 74 -5.35 14.42 -9.48
CA ASN A 74 -5.37 14.82 -10.89
C ASN A 74 -5.99 16.22 -11.05
N SER A 75 -5.75 16.84 -12.19
CA SER A 75 -6.24 18.18 -12.52
C SER A 75 -7.77 18.32 -12.52
N SER A 76 -8.52 17.22 -12.54
CA SER A 76 -9.99 17.19 -12.46
C SER A 76 -10.51 17.13 -11.02
N GLY A 77 -9.63 17.21 -9.99
CA GLY A 77 -10.02 17.14 -8.58
C GLY A 77 -10.33 15.72 -8.08
N ARG A 78 -9.94 14.68 -8.83
CA ARG A 78 -10.16 13.28 -8.47
C ARG A 78 -8.84 12.64 -8.04
N ASP A 79 -8.87 11.89 -6.94
CA ASP A 79 -7.75 11.10 -6.48
C ASP A 79 -7.71 9.76 -7.20
N THR A 80 -6.56 9.41 -7.76
CA THR A 80 -6.31 8.11 -8.39
C THR A 80 -5.39 7.28 -7.50
N ILE A 81 -5.82 6.06 -7.16
CA ILE A 81 -4.97 5.13 -6.40
C ILE A 81 -3.85 4.64 -7.32
N VAL A 82 -2.61 4.91 -6.92
CA VAL A 82 -1.41 4.45 -7.64
C VAL A 82 -0.81 3.19 -7.02
N ARG A 83 -0.99 3.00 -5.69
CA ARG A 83 -0.46 1.87 -4.94
C ARG A 83 -1.13 1.76 -3.57
N PHE A 84 -0.97 0.61 -2.93
CA PHE A 84 -1.28 0.43 -1.50
C PHE A 84 0.00 0.24 -0.71
N ALA A 85 0.01 0.74 0.54
CA ALA A 85 1.02 0.42 1.53
C ALA A 85 0.43 -0.47 2.61
N SER A 86 1.19 -1.48 3.01
CA SER A 86 0.82 -2.58 3.92
C SER A 86 1.79 -2.64 5.10
N PRO A 87 1.48 -3.40 6.16
CA PRO A 87 2.40 -3.58 7.28
C PRO A 87 3.78 -4.08 6.83
N GLY A 88 4.81 -3.31 7.19
CA GLY A 88 6.19 -3.52 6.77
C GLY A 88 6.65 -2.60 5.64
N ASP A 89 5.77 -1.89 4.95
CA ASP A 89 6.19 -0.91 3.94
C ASP A 89 6.77 0.34 4.60
N ILE A 90 7.84 0.86 4.01
CA ILE A 90 8.40 2.18 4.32
C ILE A 90 7.90 3.13 3.25
N ILE A 91 7.28 4.24 3.65
CA ILE A 91 6.72 5.24 2.73
C ILE A 91 7.29 6.64 3.00
N GLY A 92 7.34 7.47 1.95
CA GLY A 92 7.94 8.80 2.01
C GLY A 92 9.43 8.85 1.63
N TYR A 93 10.15 7.74 1.69
CA TYR A 93 11.60 7.68 1.45
C TYR A 93 12.00 8.09 0.02
N ARG A 94 11.15 7.83 -0.98
CA ARG A 94 11.44 8.19 -2.39
C ARG A 94 11.56 9.69 -2.57
N ALA A 95 10.62 10.47 -2.04
CA ALA A 95 10.66 11.92 -2.09
C ALA A 95 11.84 12.48 -1.29
N LEU A 96 12.16 11.87 -0.15
CA LEU A 96 13.33 12.22 0.66
C LEU A 96 14.64 12.03 -0.12
N LEU A 97 14.83 10.86 -0.73
CA LEU A 97 16.04 10.54 -1.49
C LEU A 97 16.16 11.33 -2.80
N ALA A 98 15.03 11.62 -3.45
CA ALA A 98 14.98 12.46 -4.63
C ALA A 98 15.16 13.97 -4.32
N GLN A 99 15.09 14.36 -3.03
CA GLN A 99 15.07 15.76 -2.60
C GLN A 99 13.95 16.58 -3.27
N GLU A 100 12.79 15.94 -3.42
CA GLU A 100 11.60 16.51 -4.06
C GLU A 100 10.43 16.58 -3.05
N PRO A 101 9.43 17.41 -3.28
CA PRO A 101 8.17 17.34 -2.53
C PRO A 101 7.50 15.97 -2.68
N ILE A 102 6.70 15.59 -1.69
CA ILE A 102 5.91 14.35 -1.72
C ILE A 102 5.00 14.38 -2.95
N SER A 103 5.10 13.37 -3.82
CA SER A 103 4.37 13.29 -5.09
C SER A 103 3.04 12.52 -5.02
N ILE A 104 2.65 12.06 -3.83
CA ILE A 104 1.45 11.26 -3.56
C ILE A 104 0.91 11.57 -2.18
N SER A 105 -0.40 11.40 -1.95
CA SER A 105 -0.99 11.38 -0.61
C SER A 105 -1.08 9.94 -0.09
N ALA A 106 -1.00 9.75 1.24
CA ALA A 106 -1.22 8.47 1.90
C ALA A 106 -2.45 8.54 2.81
N VAL A 107 -3.52 7.82 2.45
CA VAL A 107 -4.81 7.84 3.16
C VAL A 107 -5.08 6.48 3.78
N ALA A 108 -5.39 6.44 5.07
CA ALA A 108 -5.71 5.21 5.78
C ALA A 108 -7.05 4.62 5.27
N ILE A 109 -7.07 3.35 4.85
CA ILE A 109 -8.29 2.66 4.41
C ILE A 109 -9.00 1.92 5.54
N GLN A 110 -8.33 1.77 6.66
CA GLN A 110 -8.80 1.26 7.95
C GLN A 110 -7.99 1.94 9.05
N ASP A 111 -8.34 1.75 10.30
CA ASP A 111 -7.54 2.24 11.42
C ASP A 111 -6.12 1.64 11.31
N ALA A 112 -5.13 2.51 11.35
CA ALA A 112 -3.75 2.14 11.08
C ALA A 112 -2.80 2.76 12.10
N ASN A 113 -1.62 2.15 12.26
CA ASN A 113 -0.51 2.75 13.00
C ASN A 113 0.73 2.80 12.10
N ALA A 114 1.43 3.92 12.15
CA ALA A 114 2.70 4.10 11.48
C ALA A 114 3.71 4.78 12.41
N CYS A 115 4.98 4.40 12.27
CA CYS A 115 6.06 5.02 13.01
C CYS A 115 6.78 6.01 12.11
N PHE A 116 6.84 7.27 12.54
CA PHE A 116 7.62 8.32 11.87
C PHE A 116 9.09 8.25 12.30
N LEU A 117 9.99 8.43 11.35
CA LEU A 117 11.41 8.61 11.56
C LEU A 117 11.87 9.85 10.79
N SER A 118 12.63 10.74 11.46
CA SER A 118 13.09 11.97 10.81
C SER A 118 14.09 11.69 9.68
N ALA A 119 14.17 12.62 8.74
CA ALA A 119 15.04 12.53 7.57
C ALA A 119 16.50 12.27 7.97
N ASP A 120 17.02 13.05 8.91
CA ASP A 120 18.43 12.99 9.34
C ASP A 120 18.80 11.58 9.85
N ILE A 121 17.94 11.00 10.71
CA ILE A 121 18.19 9.67 11.28
C ILE A 121 18.11 8.58 10.19
N PHE A 122 17.15 8.69 9.28
CA PHE A 122 17.01 7.73 8.21
C PHE A 122 18.19 7.79 7.23
N LEU A 123 18.66 9.00 6.89
CA LEU A 123 19.82 9.20 6.03
C LEU A 123 21.10 8.68 6.70
N ASN A 124 21.29 8.91 8.01
CA ASN A 124 22.42 8.35 8.74
C ASN A 124 22.44 6.81 8.68
N PHE A 125 21.28 6.14 8.81
CA PHE A 125 21.21 4.68 8.64
C PHE A 125 21.63 4.24 7.23
N LEU A 126 21.28 5.00 6.20
CA LEU A 126 21.69 4.69 4.83
C LEU A 126 23.18 4.87 4.61
N GLU A 127 23.79 5.88 5.21
CA GLU A 127 25.22 6.17 5.09
C GLU A 127 26.07 5.15 5.88
N GLU A 128 25.63 4.76 7.06
CA GLU A 128 26.39 3.90 7.96
C GLU A 128 26.17 2.39 7.71
N ASN A 129 25.05 2.00 7.06
CA ASN A 129 24.68 0.61 6.86
C ASN A 129 24.44 0.28 5.39
N GLY A 130 25.51 -0.15 4.70
CA GLY A 130 25.47 -0.53 3.28
C GLY A 130 24.45 -1.63 2.97
N PRO A 131 24.31 -2.72 3.76
CA PRO A 131 23.27 -3.72 3.58
C PRO A 131 21.84 -3.15 3.64
N PHE A 132 21.55 -2.23 4.57
CA PHE A 132 20.28 -1.54 4.68
C PHE A 132 19.99 -0.69 3.43
N ALA A 133 20.97 0.11 2.99
CA ALA A 133 20.86 0.94 1.80
C ALA A 133 20.63 0.10 0.53
N LEU A 134 21.35 -1.02 0.37
CA LEU A 134 21.19 -1.91 -0.77
C LEU A 134 19.80 -2.61 -0.78
N ASP A 135 19.28 -2.99 0.37
CA ASP A 135 17.96 -3.60 0.48
C ASP A 135 16.84 -2.59 0.11
N LEU A 136 16.97 -1.34 0.55
CA LEU A 136 16.06 -0.27 0.16
C LEU A 136 16.14 0.04 -1.33
N LEU A 137 17.33 0.01 -1.93
CA LEU A 137 17.50 0.15 -3.38
C LEU A 137 16.81 -0.97 -4.15
N ARG A 138 16.94 -2.23 -3.68
CA ARG A 138 16.23 -3.37 -4.28
C ARG A 138 14.70 -3.19 -4.18
N ALA A 139 14.19 -2.74 -3.05
CA ALA A 139 12.77 -2.43 -2.90
C ALA A 139 12.31 -1.36 -3.90
N THR A 140 13.11 -0.30 -4.10
CA THR A 140 12.84 0.76 -5.08
C THR A 140 12.83 0.22 -6.52
N CYS A 141 13.79 -0.64 -6.88
CA CYS A 141 13.83 -1.27 -8.19
C CYS A 141 12.61 -2.18 -8.42
N HIS A 142 12.15 -2.89 -7.37
CA HIS A 142 10.94 -3.70 -7.45
C HIS A 142 9.69 -2.83 -7.67
N GLU A 143 9.54 -1.73 -6.91
CA GLU A 143 8.45 -0.77 -7.11
C GLU A 143 8.46 -0.18 -8.54
N LEU A 144 9.62 0.10 -9.11
CA LEU A 144 9.73 0.57 -10.50
C LEU A 144 9.30 -0.52 -11.49
N SER A 145 9.67 -1.78 -11.24
CA SER A 145 9.22 -2.91 -12.05
C SER A 145 7.70 -3.07 -12.02
N GLU A 146 7.07 -2.99 -10.83
CA GLU A 146 5.61 -3.04 -10.70
C GLU A 146 4.93 -1.89 -11.47
N ALA A 147 5.48 -0.67 -11.39
CA ALA A 147 4.96 0.47 -12.15
C ALA A 147 5.06 0.24 -13.67
N ASN A 148 6.17 -0.32 -14.16
CA ASN A 148 6.34 -0.67 -15.58
C ASN A 148 5.35 -1.77 -16.01
N HIS A 149 5.12 -2.79 -15.16
CA HIS A 149 4.10 -3.82 -15.43
C HIS A 149 2.70 -3.21 -15.53
N LEU A 150 2.35 -2.28 -14.64
CA LEU A 150 1.06 -1.60 -14.71
C LEU A 150 0.91 -0.79 -16.01
N LEU A 151 1.94 -0.08 -16.44
CA LEU A 151 1.95 0.66 -17.71
C LEU A 151 1.76 -0.29 -18.91
N ALA A 152 2.47 -1.41 -18.93
CA ALA A 152 2.33 -2.42 -19.98
C ALA A 152 0.92 -3.04 -19.97
N SER A 153 0.37 -3.35 -18.80
CA SER A 153 -0.99 -3.86 -18.64
C SER A 153 -2.03 -2.88 -19.19
N LEU A 154 -1.89 -1.58 -18.89
CA LEU A 154 -2.78 -0.54 -19.40
C LEU A 154 -2.71 -0.40 -20.93
N ALA A 155 -1.54 -0.60 -21.53
CA ALA A 155 -1.32 -0.48 -22.97
C ALA A 155 -1.77 -1.71 -23.76
N GLN A 156 -1.65 -2.91 -23.21
CA GLN A 156 -1.78 -4.18 -23.93
C GLN A 156 -3.02 -4.99 -23.58
N LYS A 157 -3.48 -4.91 -22.32
CA LYS A 157 -4.60 -5.74 -21.82
C LYS A 157 -5.95 -5.05 -22.01
N SER A 158 -6.96 -5.85 -22.32
CA SER A 158 -8.36 -5.40 -22.30
C SER A 158 -8.80 -5.04 -20.86
N VAL A 159 -9.84 -4.22 -20.74
CA VAL A 159 -10.41 -3.85 -19.42
C VAL A 159 -10.84 -5.08 -18.61
N LYS A 160 -11.32 -6.13 -19.29
CA LYS A 160 -11.72 -7.40 -18.66
C LYS A 160 -10.52 -8.13 -18.04
N GLN A 161 -9.40 -8.19 -18.76
CA GLN A 161 -8.14 -8.77 -18.27
C GLN A 161 -7.57 -7.99 -17.09
N ARG A 162 -7.54 -6.65 -17.18
CA ARG A 162 -7.08 -5.79 -16.09
C ARG A 162 -7.94 -5.91 -14.84
N LEU A 163 -9.27 -6.06 -14.99
CA LEU A 163 -10.15 -6.29 -13.84
C LEU A 163 -9.81 -7.62 -13.13
N ALA A 164 -9.57 -8.69 -13.89
CA ALA A 164 -9.15 -9.97 -13.32
C ALA A 164 -7.82 -9.84 -12.57
N GLU A 165 -6.84 -9.14 -13.15
CA GLU A 165 -5.54 -8.87 -12.54
C GLU A 165 -5.67 -8.07 -11.24
N VAL A 166 -6.45 -6.98 -11.24
CA VAL A 166 -6.70 -6.15 -10.05
C VAL A 166 -7.37 -6.95 -8.93
N LEU A 167 -8.37 -7.78 -9.22
CA LEU A 167 -9.02 -8.60 -8.20
C LEU A 167 -8.06 -9.62 -7.58
N LEU A 168 -7.19 -10.25 -8.37
CA LEU A 168 -6.16 -11.17 -7.87
C LEU A 168 -5.10 -10.45 -7.04
N MET A 169 -4.66 -9.27 -7.48
CA MET A 169 -3.73 -8.41 -6.73
C MET A 169 -4.33 -7.99 -5.38
N LEU A 170 -5.60 -7.57 -5.35
CA LEU A 170 -6.28 -7.21 -4.09
C LEU A 170 -6.36 -8.40 -3.14
N ARG A 171 -6.71 -9.59 -3.64
CA ARG A 171 -6.73 -10.82 -2.83
C ARG A 171 -5.36 -11.16 -2.25
N ALA A 172 -4.31 -11.05 -3.04
CA ALA A 172 -2.95 -11.34 -2.59
C ALA A 172 -2.47 -10.35 -1.51
N LYS A 173 -2.92 -9.09 -1.61
CA LYS A 173 -2.45 -8.02 -0.73
C LYS A 173 -3.23 -7.92 0.58
N PHE A 174 -4.55 -8.18 0.57
CA PHE A 174 -5.44 -7.90 1.71
C PHE A 174 -5.97 -9.15 2.42
N SER A 175 -5.50 -10.34 2.06
CA SER A 175 -6.02 -11.60 2.61
C SER A 175 -7.54 -11.75 2.43
N GLU A 176 -8.12 -12.77 3.03
CA GLU A 176 -9.56 -13.03 3.01
C GLU A 176 -10.12 -12.98 4.43
N ASP A 177 -11.32 -12.44 4.59
CA ASP A 177 -12.07 -12.46 5.84
C ASP A 177 -12.66 -13.85 6.14
N THR A 178 -13.41 -13.97 7.25
CA THR A 178 -14.04 -15.23 7.69
C THR A 178 -15.04 -15.79 6.68
N ASP A 179 -15.62 -14.98 5.80
CA ASP A 179 -16.54 -15.37 4.74
C ASP A 179 -15.83 -15.69 3.43
N GLY A 180 -14.51 -15.53 3.39
CA GLY A 180 -13.65 -15.71 2.22
C GLY A 180 -13.74 -14.56 1.23
N CYS A 181 -14.20 -13.40 1.67
CA CYS A 181 -14.16 -12.17 0.88
C CYS A 181 -12.82 -11.46 1.06
N ILE A 182 -12.36 -10.77 0.03
CA ILE A 182 -11.17 -9.91 0.14
C ILE A 182 -11.43 -8.85 1.22
N ASP A 183 -10.58 -8.79 2.24
CA ASP A 183 -10.77 -7.94 3.43
C ASP A 183 -10.37 -6.48 3.16
N ILE A 184 -11.06 -5.88 2.20
CA ILE A 184 -10.92 -4.46 1.86
C ILE A 184 -12.25 -3.85 1.44
N ASP A 185 -12.51 -2.63 1.89
CA ASP A 185 -13.70 -1.85 1.56
C ASP A 185 -13.34 -0.70 0.61
N LEU A 186 -13.37 -0.96 -0.70
CA LEU A 186 -13.15 0.04 -1.74
C LEU A 186 -14.45 0.47 -2.41
N LYS A 187 -14.54 1.77 -2.75
CA LYS A 187 -15.61 2.29 -3.59
C LYS A 187 -15.47 1.73 -5.01
N ARG A 188 -16.58 1.62 -5.74
CA ARG A 188 -16.55 1.19 -7.14
C ARG A 188 -15.71 2.12 -8.03
N SER A 189 -15.72 3.42 -7.75
CA SER A 189 -14.84 4.38 -8.43
C SER A 189 -13.35 4.09 -8.19
N GLU A 190 -12.97 3.72 -6.96
CA GLU A 190 -11.58 3.40 -6.62
C GLU A 190 -11.10 2.12 -7.34
N ILE A 191 -11.97 1.11 -7.45
CA ILE A 191 -11.65 -0.09 -8.25
C ILE A 191 -11.58 0.25 -9.74
N ALA A 192 -12.47 1.12 -10.23
CA ALA A 192 -12.44 1.57 -11.63
C ALA A 192 -11.14 2.31 -11.96
N ASP A 193 -10.65 3.14 -11.04
CA ASP A 193 -9.37 3.84 -11.17
C ASP A 193 -8.19 2.84 -11.23
N LEU A 194 -8.16 1.82 -10.36
CA LEU A 194 -7.16 0.76 -10.40
C LEU A 194 -7.16 -0.03 -11.72
N VAL A 195 -8.34 -0.29 -12.28
CA VAL A 195 -8.51 -0.99 -13.56
C VAL A 195 -8.21 -0.07 -14.76
N GLY A 196 -8.21 1.25 -14.56
CA GLY A 196 -8.08 2.24 -15.63
C GLY A 196 -9.32 2.27 -16.54
N THR A 197 -10.53 2.36 -15.95
CA THR A 197 -11.79 2.38 -16.72
C THR A 197 -12.84 3.28 -16.05
N ALA A 198 -13.93 3.55 -16.75
CA ALA A 198 -15.09 4.25 -16.17
C ALA A 198 -15.85 3.35 -15.19
N THR A 199 -16.43 3.96 -14.13
CA THR A 199 -17.18 3.25 -13.10
C THR A 199 -18.34 2.42 -13.65
N GLU A 200 -19.04 2.93 -14.65
CA GLU A 200 -20.15 2.23 -15.32
C GLU A 200 -19.67 0.98 -16.06
N SER A 201 -18.51 1.06 -16.72
CA SER A 201 -17.89 -0.07 -17.40
C SER A 201 -17.43 -1.13 -16.39
N LEU A 202 -16.85 -0.72 -15.27
CA LEU A 202 -16.50 -1.61 -14.17
C LEU A 202 -17.74 -2.36 -13.65
N ILE A 203 -18.84 -1.65 -13.35
CA ILE A 203 -20.06 -2.25 -12.82
C ILE A 203 -20.60 -3.32 -13.77
N ARG A 204 -20.61 -3.07 -15.08
CA ARG A 204 -21.05 -4.05 -16.10
C ARG A 204 -20.14 -5.29 -16.12
N LEU A 205 -18.83 -5.10 -16.03
CA LEU A 205 -17.87 -6.22 -16.02
C LEU A 205 -17.96 -7.04 -14.73
N LEU A 206 -18.14 -6.41 -13.57
CA LEU A 206 -18.36 -7.11 -12.32
C LEU A 206 -19.63 -7.97 -12.36
N ALA A 207 -20.73 -7.44 -12.92
CA ALA A 207 -21.96 -8.21 -13.11
C ALA A 207 -21.77 -9.37 -14.11
N GLN A 208 -20.91 -9.21 -15.12
CA GLN A 208 -20.52 -10.32 -15.99
C GLN A 208 -19.71 -11.38 -15.26
N PHE A 209 -18.69 -10.98 -14.46
CA PHE A 209 -17.88 -11.92 -13.67
C PHE A 209 -18.70 -12.72 -12.66
N GLU A 210 -19.77 -12.11 -12.12
CA GLU A 210 -20.73 -12.85 -11.26
C GLU A 210 -21.53 -13.86 -12.05
N ARG A 211 -22.07 -13.50 -13.23
CA ARG A 211 -22.80 -14.45 -14.11
C ARG A 211 -21.92 -15.60 -14.57
N ASP A 212 -20.61 -15.30 -14.83
CA ASP A 212 -19.60 -16.28 -15.23
C ASP A 212 -19.09 -17.09 -14.01
N GLU A 213 -19.63 -16.86 -12.81
CA GLU A 213 -19.28 -17.51 -11.55
C GLU A 213 -17.80 -17.37 -11.16
N LEU A 214 -17.12 -16.34 -11.65
CA LEU A 214 -15.72 -16.06 -11.33
C LEU A 214 -15.55 -15.42 -9.96
N ILE A 215 -16.57 -14.65 -9.55
CA ILE A 215 -16.64 -13.96 -8.26
C ILE A 215 -18.07 -14.01 -7.71
N THR A 216 -18.19 -13.80 -6.39
CA THR A 216 -19.47 -13.42 -5.74
C THR A 216 -19.29 -12.12 -4.98
N ARG A 217 -20.38 -11.37 -4.77
CA ARG A 217 -20.37 -10.12 -4.01
C ARG A 217 -21.12 -10.26 -2.69
N GLN A 218 -20.54 -9.69 -1.65
CA GLN A 218 -21.21 -9.47 -0.36
C GLN A 218 -21.13 -7.98 -0.03
N GLY A 219 -22.18 -7.23 -0.37
CA GLY A 219 -22.18 -5.78 -0.26
C GLY A 219 -21.12 -5.13 -1.16
N LYS A 220 -20.09 -4.54 -0.54
CA LYS A 220 -18.97 -3.92 -1.26
C LYS A 220 -17.79 -4.87 -1.49
N ARG A 221 -17.72 -5.98 -0.75
CA ARG A 221 -16.61 -6.94 -0.81
C ARG A 221 -16.81 -7.98 -1.91
N PHE A 222 -15.73 -8.60 -2.32
CA PHE A 222 -15.70 -9.63 -3.37
C PHE A 222 -15.09 -10.90 -2.81
N LYS A 223 -15.69 -12.03 -3.17
CA LYS A 223 -15.11 -13.35 -3.00
C LYS A 223 -14.74 -13.90 -4.36
N ILE A 224 -13.49 -14.31 -4.53
CA ILE A 224 -13.03 -14.97 -5.74
C ILE A 224 -13.38 -16.44 -5.66
N THR A 225 -14.23 -16.92 -6.56
CA THR A 225 -14.71 -18.31 -6.61
C THR A 225 -13.83 -19.18 -7.51
N GLN A 226 -13.29 -18.61 -8.60
CA GLN A 226 -12.51 -19.34 -9.60
C GLN A 226 -11.17 -18.64 -9.91
N ALA A 227 -10.25 -18.65 -8.92
CA ALA A 227 -8.96 -17.97 -9.03
C ALA A 227 -8.11 -18.40 -10.24
N LYS A 228 -8.12 -19.70 -10.57
CA LYS A 228 -7.37 -20.21 -11.74
C LYS A 228 -7.90 -19.62 -13.06
N LYS A 229 -9.22 -19.55 -13.24
CA LYS A 229 -9.80 -18.95 -14.45
C LYS A 229 -9.55 -17.44 -14.53
N LEU A 230 -9.56 -16.74 -13.37
CA LEU A 230 -9.18 -15.32 -13.34
C LEU A 230 -7.71 -15.14 -13.72
N ALA A 231 -6.80 -16.00 -13.24
CA ALA A 231 -5.39 -15.93 -13.56
C ALA A 231 -5.13 -16.18 -15.07
N GLN A 232 -5.83 -17.15 -15.66
CA GLN A 232 -5.80 -17.39 -17.11
C GLN A 232 -6.36 -16.18 -17.89
N LEU A 233 -7.50 -15.63 -17.46
CA LEU A 233 -8.08 -14.43 -18.08
C LEU A 233 -7.14 -13.23 -18.00
N ALA A 234 -6.40 -13.09 -16.92
CA ALA A 234 -5.42 -12.02 -16.69
C ALA A 234 -4.09 -12.26 -17.42
N GLU A 235 -3.93 -13.42 -18.08
CA GLU A 235 -2.67 -13.85 -18.72
C GLU A 235 -1.49 -13.86 -17.72
N LEU A 236 -1.75 -14.31 -16.50
CA LEU A 236 -0.73 -14.48 -15.44
C LEU A 236 -0.19 -15.90 -15.37
N VAL A 237 -0.83 -16.85 -16.05
CA VAL A 237 -0.44 -18.27 -16.17
C VAL A 237 -0.74 -18.74 -17.58
N ASP A 238 0.15 -19.51 -18.16
CA ASP A 238 -0.02 -20.22 -19.43
C ASP A 238 -1.06 -21.35 -19.30
#